data_1345ac934a37750c2380335e7a23453c
#
_entry.id   1345ac934a37750c2380335e7a23453c
#
_cell.length_a   1.000
_cell.length_b   1.000
_cell.length_c   1.000
_cell.angle_alpha   90.00
_cell.angle_beta   90.00
_cell.angle_gamma   90.00
#
_symmetry.space_group_name_H-M   'P 1'
#
loop_
_entity.id
_entity.type
_entity.pdbx_description
1 polymer ?
#
loop_
_entity_poly.entity_id
_entity_poly.type
_entity_poly.pdbx_seq_one_letter_code
_entity_poly.pdbx_strand_id
1 'polypeptide(L)'
;MPCCRRTVFVEDLPLIGCIAFGLIDRGTNVIQVRPSSMCPLSCIFCSTDAGPKSRHRLTEYVVDLDLLIEWFEYIVKFKGEKKIEAHIDTVGDPLAYPRLVELVQRLSEVKGVEVISLQTHGVLLTEKIVDELAEAGLSRINLSIDALDPLLAKKLAGTERYDLHHVMRIAEYIASKPNIDLLIAPVWVPGINDHEIPKIIEYALKIGAGKKWPALGIQKYEAHKRGRKPRGVKLMSWGQFYRKLAELEKKYKTKLILRPEDFGIHKRPMIPILYQKGEKVLVEIVEKGWLKGELLAVDKKRQRVITVVETQVPIGTKMYVKIIANKHNLYIAKPL
;
A
#
# COMPACT_ATOMS: atom_id res chain seq x y z
N MET A 1 5.30 -27.05 8.45
CA MET A 1 5.23 -25.98 9.48
C MET A 1 5.24 -24.65 8.75
N PRO A 2 4.34 -23.69 9.03
CA PRO A 2 4.51 -22.34 8.54
C PRO A 2 5.78 -21.79 9.17
N CYS A 3 6.79 -21.47 8.37
CA CYS A 3 8.02 -20.86 8.84
C CYS A 3 7.62 -19.53 9.48
N CYS A 4 7.81 -19.37 10.79
CA CYS A 4 7.63 -18.10 11.47
C CYS A 4 8.57 -17.10 10.82
N ARG A 5 8.01 -16.17 10.02
CA ARG A 5 8.80 -15.07 9.48
C ARG A 5 9.30 -14.22 10.61
N ARG A 6 10.54 -13.78 10.49
CA ARG A 6 11.12 -12.83 11.43
C ARG A 6 10.42 -11.48 11.29
N THR A 7 10.04 -10.87 12.40
CA THR A 7 9.63 -9.47 12.46
C THR A 7 10.82 -8.63 12.87
N VAL A 8 11.09 -7.57 12.12
CA VAL A 8 12.15 -6.58 12.39
C VAL A 8 11.49 -5.25 12.73
N PHE A 9 11.84 -4.71 13.87
CA PHE A 9 11.49 -3.34 14.25
C PHE A 9 12.51 -2.39 13.65
N VAL A 10 12.05 -1.43 12.86
CA VAL A 10 12.88 -0.46 12.16
C VAL A 10 12.93 0.82 13.00
N GLU A 11 14.01 1.00 13.74
CA GLU A 11 14.18 2.09 14.74
C GLU A 11 15.27 3.09 14.33
N ASP A 12 16.19 2.72 13.43
CA ASP A 12 17.37 3.54 13.08
C ASP A 12 17.74 3.53 11.59
N LEU A 13 16.93 2.89 10.73
CA LEU A 13 17.20 2.85 9.30
C LEU A 13 16.60 4.06 8.58
N PRO A 14 17.24 4.54 7.49
CA PRO A 14 16.60 5.51 6.60
C PRO A 14 15.27 4.99 6.09
N LEU A 15 14.25 5.86 6.05
CA LEU A 15 12.92 5.44 5.61
C LEU A 15 12.63 5.72 4.13
N ILE A 16 13.68 6.01 3.35
CA ILE A 16 13.61 6.17 1.89
C ILE A 16 14.55 5.14 1.26
N GLY A 17 14.03 4.34 0.32
CA GLY A 17 14.84 3.38 -0.44
C GLY A 17 14.25 1.99 -0.55
N CYS A 18 13.46 1.56 0.43
CA CYS A 18 12.83 0.24 0.47
C CYS A 18 11.37 0.29 0.05
N ILE A 19 10.91 -0.73 -0.69
CA ILE A 19 9.49 -0.83 -1.06
C ILE A 19 8.64 -1.41 0.08
N ALA A 20 9.24 -2.14 1.01
CA ALA A 20 8.51 -2.89 2.03
C ALA A 20 8.07 -2.04 3.22
N PHE A 21 8.78 -0.95 3.51
CA PHE A 21 8.51 -0.04 4.62
C PHE A 21 9.01 1.37 4.34
N GLY A 22 8.62 2.33 5.18
CA GLY A 22 9.06 3.72 5.12
C GLY A 22 8.19 4.58 4.20
N LEU A 23 8.81 5.47 3.43
CA LEU A 23 8.13 6.51 2.67
C LEU A 23 8.46 6.43 1.19
N ILE A 24 7.44 6.59 0.34
CA ILE A 24 7.64 6.62 -1.12
C ILE A 24 7.08 7.93 -1.68
N ASP A 25 7.97 8.68 -2.30
CA ASP A 25 7.68 9.92 -3.02
C ASP A 25 7.74 9.68 -4.53
N ARG A 26 6.63 9.97 -5.22
CA ARG A 26 6.51 9.80 -6.67
C ARG A 26 6.49 11.14 -7.44
N GLY A 27 6.86 12.24 -6.79
CA GLY A 27 6.88 13.57 -7.41
C GLY A 27 5.50 14.21 -7.52
N THR A 28 4.59 13.85 -6.61
CA THR A 28 3.27 14.47 -6.44
C THR A 28 3.09 15.00 -5.03
N ASN A 29 1.94 15.60 -4.73
CA ASN A 29 1.57 15.96 -3.37
C ASN A 29 1.22 14.75 -2.49
N VAL A 30 1.13 13.54 -3.03
CA VAL A 30 0.89 12.31 -2.27
C VAL A 30 2.21 11.72 -1.79
N ILE A 31 2.31 11.44 -0.50
CA ILE A 31 3.41 10.68 0.11
C ILE A 31 2.82 9.36 0.59
N GLN A 32 3.32 8.22 0.06
CA GLN A 32 2.93 6.91 0.54
C GLN A 32 3.65 6.61 1.86
N VAL A 33 2.87 6.24 2.88
CA VAL A 33 3.36 5.94 4.24
C VAL A 33 3.18 4.45 4.50
N ARG A 34 4.29 3.74 4.73
CA ARG A 34 4.35 2.28 4.92
C ARG A 34 4.86 1.91 6.31
N PRO A 35 3.98 1.95 7.32
CA PRO A 35 4.39 1.72 8.70
C PRO A 35 4.71 0.25 9.00
N SER A 36 4.18 -0.67 8.18
CA SER A 36 4.40 -2.11 8.37
C SER A 36 4.30 -2.85 7.04
N SER A 37 4.88 -4.05 6.97
CA SER A 37 4.70 -4.96 5.83
C SER A 37 3.73 -6.10 6.10
N MET A 38 3.21 -6.20 7.31
CA MET A 38 2.35 -7.30 7.78
C MET A 38 0.99 -7.33 7.09
N CYS A 39 0.40 -8.52 6.97
CA CYS A 39 -0.94 -8.72 6.43
C CYS A 39 -1.59 -9.96 7.04
N PRO A 40 -2.84 -9.89 7.52
CA PRO A 40 -3.56 -11.06 8.01
C PRO A 40 -4.12 -11.95 6.89
N LEU A 41 -4.22 -11.41 5.65
CA LEU A 41 -4.80 -12.09 4.51
C LEU A 41 -3.75 -12.75 3.61
N SER A 42 -4.23 -13.62 2.72
CA SER A 42 -3.40 -14.31 1.73
C SER A 42 -4.03 -14.27 0.34
N CYS A 43 -4.51 -13.09 -0.09
CA CYS A 43 -5.26 -12.89 -1.32
C CYS A 43 -4.59 -13.60 -2.51
N ILE A 44 -5.38 -14.36 -3.27
CA ILE A 44 -4.85 -15.22 -4.35
C ILE A 44 -4.23 -14.43 -5.51
N PHE A 45 -4.54 -13.14 -5.60
CA PHE A 45 -4.05 -12.19 -6.62
C PHE A 45 -3.01 -11.19 -6.05
N CYS A 46 -2.54 -11.36 -4.80
CA CYS A 46 -1.69 -10.40 -4.13
C CYS A 46 -0.39 -10.14 -4.90
N SER A 47 -0.16 -8.89 -5.29
CA SER A 47 1.01 -8.43 -6.05
C SER A 47 2.33 -8.57 -5.27
N THR A 48 2.24 -8.58 -3.93
CA THR A 48 3.37 -8.57 -3.00
C THR A 48 3.54 -9.88 -2.24
N ASP A 49 2.73 -10.91 -2.53
CA ASP A 49 2.74 -12.20 -1.84
C ASP A 49 2.61 -12.07 -0.31
N ALA A 50 1.73 -11.16 0.15
CA ALA A 50 1.53 -10.88 1.57
C ALA A 50 0.84 -12.02 2.33
N GLY A 51 0.99 -11.99 3.66
CA GLY A 51 0.22 -12.78 4.61
C GLY A 51 0.74 -14.20 4.87
N PRO A 52 0.01 -14.98 5.67
CA PRO A 52 0.49 -16.25 6.22
C PRO A 52 0.95 -17.29 5.18
N LYS A 53 0.34 -17.30 3.99
CA LYS A 53 0.66 -18.25 2.90
C LYS A 53 1.74 -17.73 1.94
N SER A 54 2.52 -16.70 2.32
CA SER A 54 3.61 -16.18 1.50
C SER A 54 4.69 -17.24 1.25
N ARG A 55 5.19 -17.28 0.04
CA ARG A 55 6.28 -18.18 -0.39
C ARG A 55 7.62 -17.46 -0.55
N HIS A 56 7.58 -16.15 -0.79
CA HIS A 56 8.75 -15.35 -1.14
C HIS A 56 9.25 -14.46 -0.01
N ARG A 57 8.39 -14.05 0.93
CA ARG A 57 8.78 -13.19 2.04
C ARG A 57 9.61 -13.93 3.08
N LEU A 58 10.68 -13.28 3.53
CA LEU A 58 11.56 -13.76 4.59
C LEU A 58 11.32 -12.98 5.88
N THR A 59 11.12 -11.67 5.77
CA THR A 59 11.04 -10.73 6.88
C THR A 59 9.75 -9.92 6.79
N GLU A 60 9.16 -9.59 7.93
CA GLU A 60 8.15 -8.56 8.08
C GLU A 60 8.76 -7.39 8.86
N TYR A 61 8.35 -6.16 8.55
CA TYR A 61 8.86 -4.94 9.18
C TYR A 61 7.74 -4.21 9.91
N VAL A 62 8.12 -3.60 11.03
CA VAL A 62 7.29 -2.64 11.78
C VAL A 62 8.18 -1.43 12.03
N VAL A 63 7.76 -0.27 11.56
CA VAL A 63 8.54 0.97 11.66
C VAL A 63 8.21 1.67 12.97
N ASP A 64 9.23 2.19 13.65
CA ASP A 64 9.03 3.07 14.79
C ASP A 64 8.26 4.33 14.36
N LEU A 65 7.31 4.75 15.20
CA LEU A 65 6.41 5.84 14.85
C LEU A 65 7.12 7.19 14.82
N ASP A 66 7.98 7.46 15.79
CA ASP A 66 8.66 8.76 15.88
C ASP A 66 9.62 8.94 14.71
N LEU A 67 10.37 7.88 14.38
CA LEU A 67 11.22 7.85 13.19
C LEU A 67 10.39 8.06 11.90
N LEU A 68 9.21 7.43 11.81
CA LEU A 68 8.35 7.55 10.63
C LEU A 68 7.84 8.98 10.44
N ILE A 69 7.44 9.65 11.54
CA ILE A 69 6.99 11.04 11.52
C ILE A 69 8.14 11.99 11.18
N GLU A 70 9.32 11.82 11.76
CA GLU A 70 10.49 12.64 11.46
C GLU A 70 10.82 12.64 9.96
N TRP A 71 10.90 11.45 9.36
CA TRP A 71 11.16 11.32 7.92
C TRP A 71 10.01 11.84 7.05
N PHE A 72 8.77 11.69 7.50
CA PHE A 72 7.60 12.23 6.81
C PHE A 72 7.63 13.76 6.80
N GLU A 73 7.89 14.41 7.94
CA GLU A 73 8.05 15.87 8.04
C GLU A 73 9.17 16.38 7.14
N TYR A 74 10.29 15.67 7.07
CA TYR A 74 11.38 16.02 6.16
C TYR A 74 10.90 16.08 4.70
N ILE A 75 10.09 15.09 4.25
CA ILE A 75 9.53 15.09 2.90
C ILE A 75 8.52 16.22 2.72
N VAL A 76 7.65 16.46 3.70
CA VAL A 76 6.62 17.51 3.65
C VAL A 76 7.30 18.90 3.53
N LYS A 77 8.31 19.17 4.34
CA LYS A 77 9.13 20.42 4.25
C LYS A 77 9.75 20.59 2.87
N PHE A 78 10.33 19.53 2.32
CA PHE A 78 10.90 19.53 0.97
C PHE A 78 9.85 19.86 -0.10
N LYS A 79 8.60 19.43 0.07
CA LYS A 79 7.48 19.68 -0.85
C LYS A 79 6.80 21.04 -0.66
N GLY A 80 7.16 21.81 0.36
CA GLY A 80 6.67 23.17 0.61
C GLY A 80 5.42 23.23 1.51
N GLU A 81 5.22 22.27 2.39
CA GLU A 81 4.22 22.28 3.49
C GLU A 81 2.81 22.74 3.11
N LYS A 82 2.28 22.28 1.98
CA LYS A 82 0.96 22.70 1.50
C LYS A 82 0.31 21.62 0.64
N LYS A 83 -0.97 21.36 0.89
CA LYS A 83 -1.84 20.42 0.15
C LYS A 83 -1.26 19.01 0.01
N ILE A 84 -0.65 18.50 1.08
CA ILE A 84 -0.07 17.16 1.11
C ILE A 84 -1.16 16.15 1.45
N GLU A 85 -1.17 15.03 0.74
CA GLU A 85 -1.90 13.82 1.13
C GLU A 85 -0.92 12.79 1.70
N ALA A 86 -1.14 12.37 2.95
CA ALA A 86 -0.51 11.19 3.54
C ALA A 86 -1.34 9.97 3.17
N HIS A 87 -0.84 9.12 2.27
CA HIS A 87 -1.53 7.90 1.86
C HIS A 87 -0.93 6.70 2.58
N ILE A 88 -1.65 6.19 3.57
CA ILE A 88 -1.22 5.02 4.34
C ILE A 88 -1.59 3.77 3.56
N ASP A 89 -0.59 3.21 2.88
CA ASP A 89 -0.68 1.92 2.22
C ASP A 89 0.47 1.03 2.71
N THR A 90 0.44 -0.24 2.39
CA THR A 90 1.57 -1.14 2.68
C THR A 90 1.69 -2.22 1.61
N VAL A 91 2.79 -2.96 1.66
CA VAL A 91 2.89 -4.23 0.94
C VAL A 91 2.11 -5.35 1.63
N GLY A 92 1.36 -5.02 2.67
CA GLY A 92 0.47 -5.86 3.47
C GLY A 92 -0.90 -5.22 3.67
N ASP A 93 -1.32 -5.06 4.93
CA ASP A 93 -2.51 -4.30 5.33
C ASP A 93 -2.16 -3.37 6.50
N PRO A 94 -2.34 -2.05 6.38
CA PRO A 94 -1.96 -1.08 7.40
C PRO A 94 -2.63 -1.29 8.75
N LEU A 95 -3.80 -1.92 8.81
CA LEU A 95 -4.49 -2.25 10.06
C LEU A 95 -3.68 -3.24 10.93
N ALA A 96 -2.68 -3.91 10.36
CA ALA A 96 -1.76 -4.74 11.14
C ALA A 96 -0.66 -3.92 11.85
N TYR A 97 -0.62 -2.59 11.67
CA TYR A 97 0.29 -1.72 12.41
C TYR A 97 -0.29 -1.36 13.77
N PRO A 98 0.37 -1.70 14.89
CA PRO A 98 -0.23 -1.57 16.24
C PRO A 98 -0.56 -0.13 16.65
N ARG A 99 0.16 0.86 16.13
CA ARG A 99 0.00 2.29 16.47
C ARG A 99 -0.69 3.07 15.33
N LEU A 100 -1.64 2.45 14.60
CA LEU A 100 -2.24 3.08 13.41
C LEU A 100 -3.02 4.36 13.74
N VAL A 101 -3.83 4.35 14.79
CA VAL A 101 -4.61 5.53 15.21
C VAL A 101 -3.68 6.68 15.58
N GLU A 102 -2.65 6.40 16.37
CA GLU A 102 -1.65 7.39 16.76
C GLU A 102 -0.85 7.91 15.55
N LEU A 103 -0.53 7.03 14.59
CA LEU A 103 0.09 7.45 13.32
C LEU A 103 -0.79 8.45 12.57
N VAL A 104 -2.10 8.19 12.46
CA VAL A 104 -3.05 9.10 11.81
C VAL A 104 -3.09 10.44 12.54
N GLN A 105 -3.17 10.43 13.87
CA GLN A 105 -3.16 11.64 14.69
C GLN A 105 -1.87 12.45 14.45
N ARG A 106 -0.70 11.83 14.56
CA ARG A 106 0.60 12.50 14.35
C ARG A 106 0.74 13.05 12.93
N LEU A 107 0.25 12.33 11.91
CA LEU A 107 0.24 12.83 10.53
C LEU A 107 -0.69 14.03 10.35
N SER A 108 -1.81 14.11 11.08
CA SER A 108 -2.76 15.23 11.03
C SER A 108 -2.18 16.52 11.63
N GLU A 109 -1.25 16.39 12.56
CA GLU A 109 -0.55 17.50 13.22
C GLU A 109 0.59 18.08 12.35
N VAL A 110 1.03 17.36 11.32
CA VAL A 110 2.10 17.83 10.42
C VAL A 110 1.59 18.97 9.53
N LYS A 111 2.23 20.14 9.66
CA LYS A 111 1.87 21.33 8.88
C LYS A 111 1.87 21.06 7.38
N GLY A 112 0.75 21.36 6.73
CA GLY A 112 0.58 21.21 5.28
C GLY A 112 -0.04 19.90 4.83
N VAL A 113 -0.28 18.95 5.72
CA VAL A 113 -1.12 17.77 5.48
C VAL A 113 -2.59 18.20 5.49
N GLU A 114 -3.30 17.95 4.42
CA GLU A 114 -4.73 18.30 4.26
C GLU A 114 -5.60 17.05 4.08
N VAL A 115 -5.02 15.93 3.69
CA VAL A 115 -5.72 14.66 3.48
C VAL A 115 -4.88 13.52 4.05
N ILE A 116 -5.52 12.65 4.83
CA ILE A 116 -4.96 11.37 5.25
C ILE A 116 -5.88 10.27 4.71
N SER A 117 -5.34 9.36 3.93
CA SER A 117 -6.10 8.25 3.37
C SER A 117 -5.49 6.90 3.70
N LEU A 118 -6.33 5.90 3.88
CA LEU A 118 -5.96 4.55 4.28
C LEU A 118 -6.44 3.53 3.25
N GLN A 119 -5.56 2.63 2.79
CA GLN A 119 -5.90 1.51 1.92
C GLN A 119 -5.93 0.22 2.73
N THR A 120 -7.07 -0.48 2.80
CA THR A 120 -7.22 -1.70 3.59
C THR A 120 -8.27 -2.66 3.04
N HIS A 121 -8.21 -3.93 3.48
CA HIS A 121 -9.32 -4.91 3.31
C HIS A 121 -10.34 -4.87 4.45
N GLY A 122 -10.13 -4.08 5.49
CA GLY A 122 -11.09 -3.82 6.55
C GLY A 122 -11.31 -4.94 7.56
N VAL A 123 -10.63 -6.08 7.44
CA VAL A 123 -10.90 -7.26 8.30
C VAL A 123 -10.58 -7.05 9.79
N LEU A 124 -9.77 -6.07 10.11
CA LEU A 124 -9.42 -5.70 11.49
C LEU A 124 -10.11 -4.40 11.95
N LEU A 125 -10.91 -3.76 11.09
CA LEU A 125 -11.70 -2.60 11.49
C LEU A 125 -12.86 -3.02 12.42
N THR A 126 -13.11 -2.20 13.41
CA THR A 126 -14.33 -2.19 14.22
C THR A 126 -14.92 -0.80 14.15
N GLU A 127 -16.19 -0.61 14.53
CA GLU A 127 -16.82 0.69 14.60
C GLU A 127 -16.00 1.65 15.50
N LYS A 128 -15.51 1.15 16.63
CA LYS A 128 -14.63 1.90 17.54
C LYS A 128 -13.35 2.38 16.85
N ILE A 129 -12.65 1.50 16.11
CA ILE A 129 -11.43 1.88 15.37
C ILE A 129 -11.74 2.89 14.28
N VAL A 130 -12.90 2.78 13.60
CA VAL A 130 -13.34 3.78 12.61
C VAL A 130 -13.55 5.14 13.27
N ASP A 131 -14.19 5.18 14.42
CA ASP A 131 -14.41 6.42 15.18
C ASP A 131 -13.08 7.04 15.64
N GLU A 132 -12.20 6.24 16.24
CA GLU A 132 -10.87 6.70 16.66
C GLU A 132 -10.03 7.23 15.48
N LEU A 133 -10.07 6.57 14.31
CA LEU A 133 -9.39 7.03 13.11
C LEU A 133 -9.98 8.34 12.56
N ALA A 134 -11.30 8.48 12.59
CA ALA A 134 -11.99 9.69 12.16
C ALA A 134 -11.70 10.89 13.08
N GLU A 135 -11.68 10.67 14.40
CA GLU A 135 -11.29 11.66 15.41
C GLU A 135 -9.81 12.07 15.29
N ALA A 136 -8.93 11.11 14.96
CA ALA A 136 -7.52 11.36 14.70
C ALA A 136 -7.24 12.14 13.39
N GLY A 137 -8.26 12.36 12.53
CA GLY A 137 -8.14 13.15 11.32
C GLY A 137 -8.05 12.34 10.01
N LEU A 138 -8.38 11.04 10.02
CA LEU A 138 -8.46 10.26 8.80
C LEU A 138 -9.56 10.79 7.88
N SER A 139 -9.22 11.13 6.65
CA SER A 139 -10.13 11.76 5.69
C SER A 139 -10.88 10.73 4.83
N ARG A 140 -10.23 9.61 4.47
CA ARG A 140 -10.79 8.61 3.55
C ARG A 140 -10.25 7.21 3.83
N ILE A 141 -11.15 6.22 3.76
CA ILE A 141 -10.81 4.80 3.70
C ILE A 141 -11.07 4.27 2.29
N ASN A 142 -10.03 3.75 1.65
CA ASN A 142 -10.11 2.96 0.42
C ASN A 142 -10.25 1.49 0.83
N LEU A 143 -11.47 0.98 0.80
CA LEU A 143 -11.81 -0.35 1.31
C LEU A 143 -11.88 -1.36 0.16
N SER A 144 -11.02 -2.38 0.20
CA SER A 144 -11.01 -3.45 -0.81
C SER A 144 -12.09 -4.48 -0.52
N ILE A 145 -13.16 -4.47 -1.32
CA ILE A 145 -14.20 -5.50 -1.35
C ILE A 145 -14.20 -6.09 -2.76
N ASP A 146 -13.72 -7.33 -2.90
CA ASP A 146 -13.45 -7.94 -4.20
C ASP A 146 -14.60 -8.85 -4.70
N ALA A 147 -15.55 -9.20 -3.83
CA ALA A 147 -16.79 -9.93 -4.13
C ALA A 147 -17.83 -9.70 -3.04
N LEU A 148 -19.12 -9.80 -3.39
CA LEU A 148 -20.26 -9.82 -2.48
C LEU A 148 -20.83 -11.24 -2.25
N ASP A 149 -20.32 -12.23 -2.97
CA ASP A 149 -20.53 -13.64 -2.65
C ASP A 149 -19.56 -14.07 -1.54
N PRO A 150 -20.03 -14.58 -0.38
CA PRO A 150 -19.16 -14.90 0.76
C PRO A 150 -18.13 -15.99 0.48
N LEU A 151 -18.46 -16.97 -0.35
CA LEU A 151 -17.54 -18.07 -0.69
C LEU A 151 -16.44 -17.57 -1.62
N LEU A 152 -16.83 -16.76 -2.60
CA LEU A 152 -15.87 -16.15 -3.52
C LEU A 152 -14.97 -15.14 -2.79
N ALA A 153 -15.51 -14.33 -1.87
CA ALA A 153 -14.75 -13.39 -1.06
C ALA A 153 -13.68 -14.10 -0.21
N LYS A 154 -14.01 -15.19 0.47
CA LYS A 154 -13.04 -16.04 1.18
C LYS A 154 -11.97 -16.60 0.26
N LYS A 155 -12.35 -17.10 -0.92
CA LYS A 155 -11.43 -17.59 -1.94
C LYS A 155 -10.45 -16.49 -2.40
N LEU A 156 -10.97 -15.31 -2.71
CA LEU A 156 -10.16 -14.15 -3.13
C LEU A 156 -9.21 -13.69 -2.00
N ALA A 157 -9.69 -13.59 -0.77
CA ALA A 157 -8.90 -13.25 0.40
C ALA A 157 -7.87 -14.34 0.80
N GLY A 158 -8.02 -15.55 0.27
CA GLY A 158 -7.14 -16.70 0.50
C GLY A 158 -7.17 -17.24 1.92
N THR A 159 -8.25 -17.00 2.67
CA THR A 159 -8.45 -17.47 4.04
C THR A 159 -9.93 -17.71 4.36
N GLU A 160 -10.22 -18.80 5.06
CA GLU A 160 -11.57 -19.10 5.56
C GLU A 160 -12.06 -18.13 6.66
N ARG A 161 -11.11 -17.41 7.28
CA ARG A 161 -11.41 -16.44 8.35
C ARG A 161 -11.92 -15.09 7.82
N TYR A 162 -11.98 -14.89 6.50
CA TYR A 162 -12.54 -13.67 5.94
C TYR A 162 -14.05 -13.62 6.16
N ASP A 163 -14.51 -12.62 6.91
CA ASP A 163 -15.93 -12.37 7.17
C ASP A 163 -16.42 -11.19 6.31
N LEU A 164 -17.04 -11.49 5.19
CA LEU A 164 -17.61 -10.50 4.30
C LEU A 164 -18.71 -9.66 4.96
N HIS A 165 -19.57 -10.31 5.77
CA HIS A 165 -20.68 -9.58 6.43
C HIS A 165 -20.15 -8.55 7.43
N HIS A 166 -19.08 -8.90 8.15
CA HIS A 166 -18.38 -7.93 9.01
C HIS A 166 -17.85 -6.75 8.18
N VAL A 167 -17.12 -7.00 7.11
CA VAL A 167 -16.53 -5.95 6.26
C VAL A 167 -17.62 -5.06 5.64
N MET A 168 -18.75 -5.65 5.22
CA MET A 168 -19.89 -4.88 4.69
C MET A 168 -20.54 -4.00 5.77
N ARG A 169 -20.79 -4.51 6.99
CA ARG A 169 -21.29 -3.67 8.10
C ARG A 169 -20.36 -2.49 8.39
N ILE A 170 -19.05 -2.73 8.38
CA ILE A 170 -18.04 -1.66 8.56
C ILE A 170 -18.10 -0.66 7.41
N ALA A 171 -18.27 -1.12 6.16
CA ALA A 171 -18.43 -0.22 5.01
C ALA A 171 -19.66 0.69 5.16
N GLU A 172 -20.80 0.12 5.54
CA GLU A 172 -22.05 0.88 5.83
C GLU A 172 -21.86 1.87 6.97
N TYR A 173 -21.15 1.45 8.03
CA TYR A 173 -20.83 2.32 9.16
C TYR A 173 -19.97 3.51 8.75
N ILE A 174 -18.88 3.29 7.98
CA ILE A 174 -18.04 4.37 7.44
C ILE A 174 -18.85 5.30 6.53
N ALA A 175 -19.69 4.74 5.65
CA ALA A 175 -20.53 5.52 4.76
C ALA A 175 -21.53 6.44 5.51
N SER A 176 -22.00 6.03 6.67
CA SER A 176 -22.92 6.84 7.52
C SER A 176 -22.24 8.02 8.24
N LYS A 177 -20.90 8.00 8.41
CA LYS A 177 -20.16 9.05 9.15
C LYS A 177 -19.96 10.31 8.30
N PRO A 178 -20.22 11.51 8.79
CA PRO A 178 -20.10 12.74 8.01
C PRO A 178 -18.64 13.17 7.77
N ASN A 179 -17.72 12.83 8.65
CA ASN A 179 -16.35 13.34 8.72
C ASN A 179 -15.29 12.42 8.08
N ILE A 180 -15.68 11.25 7.59
CA ILE A 180 -14.79 10.32 6.90
C ILE A 180 -15.45 9.83 5.60
N ASP A 181 -14.70 9.70 4.54
CA ASP A 181 -15.21 9.22 3.25
C ASP A 181 -14.86 7.75 3.01
N LEU A 182 -15.69 7.08 2.25
CA LEU A 182 -15.50 5.69 1.83
C LEU A 182 -15.36 5.61 0.31
N LEU A 183 -14.28 4.96 -0.13
CA LEU A 183 -14.10 4.54 -1.50
C LEU A 183 -13.98 3.02 -1.55
N ILE A 184 -14.84 2.33 -2.29
CA ILE A 184 -14.75 0.89 -2.49
C ILE A 184 -13.78 0.58 -3.63
N ALA A 185 -12.74 -0.20 -3.34
CA ALA A 185 -11.58 -0.41 -4.22
C ALA A 185 -11.35 -1.89 -4.57
N PRO A 186 -12.25 -2.55 -5.34
CA PRO A 186 -12.08 -3.93 -5.75
C PRO A 186 -10.92 -4.09 -6.74
N VAL A 187 -10.23 -5.23 -6.65
CA VAL A 187 -9.34 -5.71 -7.71
C VAL A 187 -10.15 -6.58 -8.68
N TRP A 188 -10.25 -6.16 -9.92
CA TRP A 188 -10.91 -6.94 -10.97
C TRP A 188 -9.99 -8.02 -11.50
N VAL A 189 -10.24 -9.26 -11.10
CA VAL A 189 -9.49 -10.46 -11.51
C VAL A 189 -10.28 -11.18 -12.61
N PRO A 190 -9.89 -11.05 -13.90
CA PRO A 190 -10.66 -11.54 -15.03
C PRO A 190 -10.93 -13.04 -14.96
N GLY A 191 -12.16 -13.45 -15.24
CA GLY A 191 -12.60 -14.83 -15.18
C GLY A 191 -12.88 -15.36 -13.77
N ILE A 192 -12.68 -14.54 -12.74
CA ILE A 192 -12.94 -14.93 -11.34
C ILE A 192 -14.08 -14.10 -10.74
N ASN A 193 -13.98 -12.77 -10.76
CA ASN A 193 -14.98 -11.90 -10.14
C ASN A 193 -15.63 -10.90 -11.12
N ASP A 194 -15.63 -11.19 -12.42
CA ASP A 194 -16.25 -10.31 -13.42
C ASP A 194 -17.72 -10.01 -13.10
N HIS A 195 -18.47 -11.02 -12.64
CA HIS A 195 -19.89 -10.91 -12.30
C HIS A 195 -20.16 -10.19 -10.97
N GLU A 196 -19.13 -10.01 -10.15
CA GLU A 196 -19.22 -9.27 -8.88
C GLU A 196 -19.02 -7.77 -9.06
N ILE A 197 -18.27 -7.34 -10.06
CA ILE A 197 -17.97 -5.90 -10.28
C ILE A 197 -19.26 -5.07 -10.41
N PRO A 198 -20.27 -5.48 -11.22
CA PRO A 198 -21.57 -4.78 -11.25
C PRO A 198 -22.26 -4.70 -9.89
N LYS A 199 -22.27 -5.80 -9.14
CA LYS A 199 -22.91 -5.87 -7.82
C LYS A 199 -22.20 -4.95 -6.81
N ILE A 200 -20.84 -4.91 -6.85
CA ILE A 200 -20.04 -4.04 -5.99
C ILE A 200 -20.32 -2.57 -6.31
N ILE A 201 -20.51 -2.21 -7.58
CA ILE A 201 -20.90 -0.84 -7.97
C ILE A 201 -22.27 -0.51 -7.37
N GLU A 202 -23.26 -1.37 -7.55
CA GLU A 202 -24.61 -1.20 -7.00
C GLU A 202 -24.58 -1.05 -5.48
N TYR A 203 -23.82 -1.91 -4.81
CA TYR A 203 -23.63 -1.86 -3.36
C TYR A 203 -23.00 -0.54 -2.89
N ALA A 204 -21.90 -0.11 -3.49
CA ALA A 204 -21.22 1.13 -3.13
C ALA A 204 -22.13 2.36 -3.25
N LEU A 205 -22.90 2.43 -4.36
CA LEU A 205 -23.87 3.51 -4.57
C LEU A 205 -25.03 3.45 -3.58
N LYS A 206 -25.53 2.24 -3.29
CA LYS A 206 -26.64 2.03 -2.32
C LYS A 206 -26.29 2.48 -0.92
N ILE A 207 -25.07 2.20 -0.44
CA ILE A 207 -24.65 2.59 0.92
C ILE A 207 -24.19 4.05 1.03
N GLY A 208 -24.14 4.80 -0.09
CA GLY A 208 -23.73 6.20 -0.11
C GLY A 208 -22.21 6.40 0.00
N ALA A 209 -21.39 5.48 -0.53
CA ALA A 209 -19.96 5.70 -0.67
C ALA A 209 -19.65 6.90 -1.59
N GLY A 210 -18.52 7.58 -1.36
CA GLY A 210 -18.07 8.69 -2.21
C GLY A 210 -18.78 10.01 -1.95
N LYS A 211 -18.51 10.66 -0.83
CA LYS A 211 -19.06 11.98 -0.47
C LYS A 211 -18.27 13.13 -1.12
N LYS A 212 -16.96 13.13 -0.90
CA LYS A 212 -16.02 14.14 -1.43
C LYS A 212 -15.17 13.57 -2.57
N TRP A 213 -14.87 12.28 -2.51
CA TRP A 213 -14.11 11.57 -3.53
C TRP A 213 -14.99 10.57 -4.30
N PRO A 214 -14.52 9.97 -5.40
CA PRO A 214 -15.28 8.93 -6.09
C PRO A 214 -15.68 7.77 -5.17
N ALA A 215 -16.89 7.21 -5.39
CA ALA A 215 -17.40 6.09 -4.63
C ALA A 215 -16.60 4.79 -4.85
N LEU A 216 -15.99 4.66 -6.03
CA LEU A 216 -15.31 3.44 -6.46
C LEU A 216 -13.94 3.73 -7.06
N GLY A 217 -12.98 2.83 -6.76
CA GLY A 217 -11.63 2.80 -7.33
C GLY A 217 -11.30 1.42 -7.85
N ILE A 218 -11.99 0.94 -8.90
CA ILE A 218 -11.80 -0.40 -9.46
C ILE A 218 -10.39 -0.53 -10.00
N GLN A 219 -9.64 -1.52 -9.50
CA GLN A 219 -8.26 -1.77 -9.86
C GLN A 219 -8.16 -2.95 -10.83
N LYS A 220 -7.34 -2.78 -11.87
CA LYS A 220 -7.01 -3.86 -12.79
C LYS A 220 -6.04 -4.84 -12.13
N TYR A 221 -6.34 -6.14 -12.18
CA TYR A 221 -5.37 -7.14 -11.75
C TYR A 221 -4.11 -7.12 -12.65
N GLU A 222 -2.94 -7.03 -12.03
CA GLU A 222 -1.61 -7.08 -12.65
C GLU A 222 -0.81 -8.26 -12.09
N ALA A 223 -0.24 -9.07 -12.99
CA ALA A 223 0.62 -10.19 -12.59
C ALA A 223 2.06 -9.72 -12.34
N HIS A 224 2.48 -9.72 -11.10
CA HIS A 224 3.84 -9.37 -10.69
C HIS A 224 4.74 -10.61 -10.60
N LYS A 225 6.06 -10.43 -10.81
CA LYS A 225 7.05 -11.53 -10.86
C LYS A 225 6.99 -12.42 -9.61
N ARG A 226 6.88 -11.82 -8.43
CA ARG A 226 6.86 -12.51 -7.13
C ARG A 226 5.49 -12.46 -6.44
N GLY A 227 4.47 -11.90 -7.11
CA GLY A 227 3.10 -11.91 -6.64
C GLY A 227 2.41 -13.25 -6.87
N ARG A 228 1.27 -13.44 -6.23
CA ARG A 228 0.42 -14.60 -6.47
C ARG A 228 -0.31 -14.46 -7.79
N LYS A 229 -0.40 -15.57 -8.50
CA LYS A 229 -1.03 -15.64 -9.83
C LYS A 229 -2.11 -16.71 -9.79
N PRO A 230 -3.40 -16.34 -9.75
CA PRO A 230 -4.48 -17.30 -9.81
C PRO A 230 -4.40 -18.12 -11.12
N ARG A 231 -4.64 -19.43 -11.02
CA ARG A 231 -4.59 -20.32 -12.18
C ARG A 231 -5.70 -19.97 -13.19
N GLY A 232 -5.37 -20.03 -14.48
CA GLY A 232 -6.34 -19.85 -15.58
C GLY A 232 -6.72 -18.39 -15.87
N VAL A 233 -6.20 -17.42 -15.11
CA VAL A 233 -6.50 -16.00 -15.35
C VAL A 233 -5.77 -15.48 -16.58
N LYS A 234 -6.53 -14.98 -17.54
CA LYS A 234 -6.02 -14.22 -18.69
C LYS A 234 -6.08 -12.73 -18.36
N LEU A 235 -4.92 -12.07 -18.39
CA LEU A 235 -4.84 -10.64 -18.10
C LEU A 235 -5.62 -9.82 -19.13
N MET A 236 -6.38 -8.83 -18.66
CA MET A 236 -6.90 -7.78 -19.54
C MET A 236 -5.77 -6.84 -19.98
N SER A 237 -5.79 -6.39 -21.23
CA SER A 237 -5.03 -5.21 -21.60
C SER A 237 -5.62 -3.96 -20.96
N TRP A 238 -4.84 -2.87 -20.85
CA TRP A 238 -5.37 -1.60 -20.34
C TRP A 238 -6.53 -1.08 -21.19
N GLY A 239 -6.46 -1.23 -22.52
CA GLY A 239 -7.54 -0.83 -23.42
C GLY A 239 -8.84 -1.63 -23.19
N GLN A 240 -8.75 -2.92 -22.93
CA GLN A 240 -9.92 -3.75 -22.57
C GLN A 240 -10.50 -3.33 -21.22
N PHE A 241 -9.65 -3.08 -20.23
CA PHE A 241 -10.08 -2.66 -18.91
C PHE A 241 -10.82 -1.33 -18.95
N TYR A 242 -10.25 -0.29 -19.59
CA TYR A 242 -10.90 1.03 -19.69
C TYR A 242 -12.18 1.00 -20.53
N ARG A 243 -12.26 0.17 -21.57
CA ARG A 243 -13.48 -0.02 -22.34
C ARG A 243 -14.62 -0.57 -21.48
N LYS A 244 -14.32 -1.63 -20.69
CA LYS A 244 -15.29 -2.19 -19.74
C LYS A 244 -15.72 -1.19 -18.68
N LEU A 245 -14.78 -0.40 -18.12
CA LEU A 245 -15.13 0.67 -17.17
C LEU A 245 -16.04 1.72 -17.82
N ALA A 246 -15.78 2.15 -19.05
CA ALA A 246 -16.63 3.11 -19.78
C ALA A 246 -18.07 2.59 -20.02
N GLU A 247 -18.22 1.31 -20.34
CA GLU A 247 -19.54 0.65 -20.45
C GLU A 247 -20.29 0.67 -19.11
N LEU A 248 -19.58 0.38 -18.00
CA LEU A 248 -20.14 0.40 -16.64
C LEU A 248 -20.45 1.84 -16.19
N GLU A 249 -19.60 2.84 -16.48
CA GLU A 249 -19.88 4.27 -16.22
C GLU A 249 -21.20 4.70 -16.87
N LYS A 250 -21.39 4.34 -18.15
CA LYS A 250 -22.61 4.66 -18.88
C LYS A 250 -23.84 3.98 -18.26
N LYS A 251 -23.69 2.70 -17.88
CA LYS A 251 -24.79 1.91 -17.27
C LYS A 251 -25.21 2.45 -15.91
N TYR A 252 -24.24 2.73 -15.03
CA TYR A 252 -24.48 3.10 -13.63
C TYR A 252 -24.51 4.61 -13.38
N LYS A 253 -24.21 5.43 -14.40
CA LYS A 253 -24.15 6.89 -14.33
C LYS A 253 -23.23 7.38 -13.18
N THR A 254 -22.12 6.69 -12.98
CA THR A 254 -21.14 6.97 -11.94
C THR A 254 -19.73 6.93 -12.49
N LYS A 255 -18.82 7.73 -11.94
CA LYS A 255 -17.44 7.82 -12.41
C LYS A 255 -16.64 6.60 -11.96
N LEU A 256 -16.04 5.87 -12.91
CA LEU A 256 -15.20 4.68 -12.68
C LEU A 256 -13.82 4.83 -13.33
N ILE A 257 -13.69 5.66 -14.37
CA ILE A 257 -12.39 6.02 -14.98
C ILE A 257 -11.82 7.21 -14.22
N LEU A 258 -11.02 6.91 -13.21
CA LEU A 258 -10.47 7.90 -12.30
C LEU A 258 -9.22 8.56 -12.87
N ARG A 259 -9.02 9.82 -12.50
CA ARG A 259 -7.87 10.66 -12.87
C ARG A 259 -7.24 11.26 -11.60
N PRO A 260 -5.97 11.69 -11.66
CA PRO A 260 -5.32 12.34 -10.52
C PRO A 260 -6.13 13.51 -9.95
N GLU A 261 -6.79 14.30 -10.82
CA GLU A 261 -7.58 15.47 -10.45
C GLU A 261 -8.78 15.12 -9.54
N ASP A 262 -9.33 13.91 -9.68
CA ASP A 262 -10.45 13.44 -8.86
C ASP A 262 -10.09 13.30 -7.37
N PHE A 263 -8.80 13.25 -7.09
CA PHE A 263 -8.22 13.16 -5.74
C PHE A 263 -7.44 14.41 -5.34
N GLY A 264 -7.41 15.44 -6.19
CA GLY A 264 -6.57 16.62 -5.98
C GLY A 264 -5.07 16.32 -6.12
N ILE A 265 -4.72 15.24 -6.80
CA ILE A 265 -3.31 14.85 -7.01
C ILE A 265 -2.69 15.78 -8.06
N HIS A 266 -1.58 16.38 -7.73
CA HIS A 266 -0.84 17.27 -8.62
C HIS A 266 0.67 17.11 -8.44
N LYS A 267 1.44 17.55 -9.43
CA LYS A 267 2.90 17.48 -9.41
C LYS A 267 3.50 18.33 -8.27
N ARG A 268 4.51 17.80 -7.63
CA ARG A 268 5.35 18.44 -6.62
C ARG A 268 6.80 18.03 -6.81
N PRO A 269 7.77 18.79 -6.29
CA PRO A 269 9.16 18.36 -6.27
C PRO A 269 9.29 16.96 -5.65
N MET A 270 10.04 16.10 -6.31
CA MET A 270 10.41 14.77 -5.78
C MET A 270 11.75 14.87 -5.07
N ILE A 271 11.88 14.21 -3.93
CA ILE A 271 13.17 14.08 -3.23
C ILE A 271 14.25 13.62 -4.22
N PRO A 272 15.46 14.24 -4.19
CA PRO A 272 16.52 13.92 -5.13
C PRO A 272 16.89 12.44 -5.15
N ILE A 273 17.04 11.88 -6.34
CA ILE A 273 17.63 10.57 -6.55
C ILE A 273 19.14 10.69 -6.30
N LEU A 274 19.63 10.07 -5.23
CA LEU A 274 21.04 10.17 -4.83
C LEU A 274 21.96 9.30 -5.69
N TYR A 275 21.49 8.13 -6.10
CA TYR A 275 22.31 7.15 -6.84
C TYR A 275 21.69 6.82 -8.17
N GLN A 276 22.47 6.93 -9.23
CA GLN A 276 22.03 6.64 -10.59
C GLN A 276 22.17 5.16 -10.92
N LYS A 277 21.34 4.68 -11.85
CA LYS A 277 21.48 3.31 -12.38
C LYS A 277 22.87 3.16 -13.02
N GLY A 278 23.59 2.10 -12.63
CA GLY A 278 24.95 1.81 -13.06
C GLY A 278 26.04 2.32 -12.10
N GLU A 279 25.68 3.20 -11.17
CA GLU A 279 26.62 3.77 -10.20
C GLU A 279 27.10 2.72 -9.19
N LYS A 280 28.39 2.86 -8.78
CA LYS A 280 29.03 2.05 -7.75
C LYS A 280 28.94 2.77 -6.43
N VAL A 281 28.39 2.10 -5.42
CA VAL A 281 28.16 2.69 -4.09
C VAL A 281 28.77 1.77 -3.04
N LEU A 282 29.52 2.35 -2.08
CA LEU A 282 29.96 1.64 -0.89
C LEU A 282 28.80 1.62 0.11
N VAL A 283 28.41 0.43 0.53
CA VAL A 283 27.28 0.21 1.45
C VAL A 283 27.69 -0.70 2.60
N GLU A 284 26.94 -0.61 3.69
CA GLU A 284 27.02 -1.53 4.82
C GLU A 284 25.72 -2.35 4.90
N ILE A 285 25.83 -3.67 4.94
CA ILE A 285 24.70 -4.58 5.13
C ILE A 285 24.20 -4.47 6.58
N VAL A 286 22.93 -4.10 6.76
CA VAL A 286 22.37 -3.80 8.08
C VAL A 286 21.28 -4.78 8.51
N GLU A 287 20.57 -5.42 7.56
CA GLU A 287 19.49 -6.34 7.92
C GLU A 287 19.18 -7.33 6.77
N LYS A 288 18.43 -8.38 7.08
CA LYS A 288 17.82 -9.27 6.08
C LYS A 288 16.81 -8.51 5.24
N GLY A 289 16.78 -8.81 3.94
CA GLY A 289 15.83 -8.21 3.04
C GLY A 289 14.40 -8.73 3.21
N TRP A 290 13.48 -8.06 2.55
CA TRP A 290 12.06 -8.40 2.57
C TRP A 290 11.77 -9.78 1.98
N LEU A 291 12.40 -10.05 0.83
CA LEU A 291 12.21 -11.30 0.09
C LEU A 291 13.44 -12.21 0.25
N LYS A 292 13.23 -13.51 0.03
CA LYS A 292 14.31 -14.50 0.02
C LYS A 292 15.39 -14.08 -0.98
N GLY A 293 16.66 -14.09 -0.55
CA GLY A 293 17.82 -13.71 -1.37
C GLY A 293 18.06 -12.20 -1.45
N GLU A 294 17.42 -11.42 -0.58
CA GLU A 294 17.65 -9.98 -0.45
C GLU A 294 18.30 -9.65 0.92
N LEU A 295 19.13 -8.62 0.92
CA LEU A 295 19.65 -7.97 2.12
C LEU A 295 19.33 -6.48 2.04
N LEU A 296 19.22 -5.82 3.19
CA LEU A 296 19.15 -4.37 3.28
C LEU A 296 20.52 -3.82 3.62
N ALA A 297 20.89 -2.77 2.92
CA ALA A 297 22.10 -2.03 3.13
C ALA A 297 21.81 -0.54 3.27
N VAL A 298 22.72 0.19 3.90
CA VAL A 298 22.69 1.65 3.97
C VAL A 298 23.94 2.24 3.35
N ASP A 299 23.81 3.41 2.76
CA ASP A 299 24.95 4.20 2.28
C ASP A 299 25.75 4.79 3.46
N LYS A 300 26.98 5.24 3.21
CA LYS A 300 27.91 5.80 4.23
C LYS A 300 27.27 6.92 5.06
N LYS A 301 26.39 7.73 4.47
CA LYS A 301 25.71 8.83 5.15
C LYS A 301 24.36 8.44 5.78
N ARG A 302 23.97 7.17 5.68
CA ARG A 302 22.67 6.66 6.14
C ARG A 302 21.47 7.47 5.63
N GLN A 303 21.50 7.84 4.36
CA GLN A 303 20.45 8.66 3.73
C GLN A 303 19.44 7.81 2.95
N ARG A 304 19.85 6.59 2.55
CA ARG A 304 19.01 5.67 1.76
C ARG A 304 19.20 4.23 2.20
N VAL A 305 18.10 3.50 2.21
CA VAL A 305 18.14 2.03 2.23
C VAL A 305 18.27 1.52 0.80
N ILE A 306 19.15 0.55 0.60
CA ILE A 306 19.42 -0.08 -0.69
C ILE A 306 19.16 -1.58 -0.53
N THR A 307 18.24 -2.14 -1.32
CA THR A 307 18.01 -3.58 -1.39
C THR A 307 19.11 -4.21 -2.24
N VAL A 308 19.94 -5.04 -1.63
CA VAL A 308 21.00 -5.79 -2.32
C VAL A 308 20.51 -7.19 -2.62
N VAL A 309 20.53 -7.58 -3.88
CA VAL A 309 20.12 -8.91 -4.35
C VAL A 309 21.33 -9.74 -4.75
N GLU A 310 21.12 -11.07 -4.85
CA GLU A 310 22.18 -12.02 -5.32
C GLU A 310 23.42 -12.06 -4.41
N THR A 311 23.22 -11.90 -3.10
CA THR A 311 24.29 -12.04 -2.10
C THR A 311 23.78 -12.63 -0.79
N GLN A 312 24.67 -13.21 -0.01
CA GLN A 312 24.39 -13.81 1.30
C GLN A 312 25.47 -13.50 2.34
N VAL A 313 26.09 -12.33 2.25
CA VAL A 313 27.12 -11.91 3.20
C VAL A 313 26.52 -11.61 4.58
N PRO A 314 27.32 -11.67 5.66
CA PRO A 314 26.87 -11.34 7.01
C PRO A 314 26.43 -9.87 7.15
N ILE A 315 25.55 -9.59 8.12
CA ILE A 315 25.24 -8.24 8.59
C ILE A 315 26.52 -7.59 9.12
N GLY A 316 26.72 -6.29 8.89
CA GLY A 316 27.94 -5.54 9.19
C GLY A 316 28.98 -5.54 8.05
N THR A 317 28.78 -6.36 7.01
CA THR A 317 29.70 -6.38 5.86
C THR A 317 29.63 -5.07 5.09
N LYS A 318 30.80 -4.44 4.88
CA LYS A 318 30.96 -3.29 3.98
C LYS A 318 31.42 -3.77 2.61
N MET A 319 30.71 -3.36 1.57
CA MET A 319 30.98 -3.81 0.21
C MET A 319 30.56 -2.77 -0.83
N TYR A 320 31.19 -2.85 -2.00
CA TYR A 320 30.73 -2.09 -3.16
C TYR A 320 29.60 -2.84 -3.87
N VAL A 321 28.56 -2.10 -4.23
CA VAL A 321 27.43 -2.59 -5.00
C VAL A 321 27.21 -1.71 -6.22
N LYS A 322 26.60 -2.28 -7.27
CA LYS A 322 26.16 -1.55 -8.46
C LYS A 322 24.66 -1.37 -8.42
N ILE A 323 24.19 -0.12 -8.50
CA ILE A 323 22.77 0.18 -8.59
C ILE A 323 22.20 -0.33 -9.91
N ILE A 324 21.14 -1.14 -9.84
CA ILE A 324 20.47 -1.69 -11.03
C ILE A 324 19.07 -1.11 -11.24
N ALA A 325 18.47 -0.51 -10.19
CA ALA A 325 17.23 0.25 -10.27
C ALA A 325 17.19 1.35 -9.20
N ASN A 326 16.54 2.49 -9.52
CA ASN A 326 16.44 3.66 -8.64
C ASN A 326 15.11 4.43 -8.81
N LYS A 327 14.11 3.83 -9.43
CA LYS A 327 12.84 4.50 -9.71
C LYS A 327 12.14 4.92 -8.41
N HIS A 328 11.75 6.20 -8.33
CA HIS A 328 11.10 6.81 -7.15
C HIS A 328 11.92 6.66 -5.85
N ASN A 329 13.24 6.75 -5.95
CA ASN A 329 14.17 6.50 -4.84
C ASN A 329 14.11 5.06 -4.26
N LEU A 330 13.49 4.10 -4.95
CA LEU A 330 13.55 2.69 -4.55
C LEU A 330 14.80 2.06 -5.18
N TYR A 331 15.77 1.70 -4.33
CA TYR A 331 17.07 1.24 -4.80
C TYR A 331 17.21 -0.27 -4.76
N ILE A 332 17.60 -0.84 -5.88
CA ILE A 332 18.02 -2.24 -5.99
C ILE A 332 19.44 -2.27 -6.52
N ALA A 333 20.29 -3.05 -5.89
CA ALA A 333 21.70 -3.19 -6.25
C ALA A 333 22.16 -4.65 -6.26
N LYS A 334 23.29 -4.91 -6.91
CA LYS A 334 24.02 -6.20 -6.92
C LYS A 334 25.45 -5.97 -6.44
N PRO A 335 26.10 -7.00 -5.84
CA PRO A 335 27.55 -7.00 -5.63
C PRO A 335 28.33 -6.65 -6.89
N LEU A 336 29.49 -6.04 -6.70
CA LEU A 336 30.47 -5.82 -7.78
C LEU A 336 31.31 -7.05 -8.00
#